data_b850aa09a2681e2aa1e813836b896093
#
_entry.id   b850aa09a2681e2aa1e813836b896093
#
_cell.length_a   1.000
_cell.length_b   1.000
_cell.length_c   1.000
_cell.angle_alpha   90.00
_cell.angle_beta   90.00
_cell.angle_gamma   90.00
#
_symmetry.space_group_name_H-M   'P 1'
#
loop_
_entity.id
_entity.type
_entity.pdbx_description
1 polymer ?
#
loop_
_entity_poly.entity_id
_entity_poly.type
_entity_poly.pdbx_seq_one_letter_code
_entity_poly.pdbx_strand_id
1 'polypeptide(L)'
;RDVDGDHNGRRDDAWACVEERAAFRELGRGETPKRVMGVAQAEKTLRYGQYTQENARPAETGSVDAVPTLAEMTTGALNVLDDDPDGMFLMVEGGAVDWASHAGDAAGMIGEQIRFNRAVEKVVEWIQKNGGWEETLLIVTADHECGYLCAPTTNAGELPWAYLDLENRGEGSLPGLSWQSSHHTNLPVPIYAQGPLSETLKTCLENKGSKLGPYLDNTDLGRVIHQAWEER
;
A
#
# COMPACT_ATOMS: atom_id res chain seq x y z
N ARG A 1 -19.80 -12.51 17.20
CA ARG A 1 -20.51 -11.79 18.28
C ARG A 1 -21.02 -10.48 17.72
N ASP A 2 -22.32 -10.35 17.72
CA ASP A 2 -23.05 -9.15 17.35
C ASP A 2 -22.71 -8.04 18.35
N VAL A 3 -22.02 -7.02 17.92
CA VAL A 3 -21.74 -5.85 18.76
C VAL A 3 -22.55 -4.70 18.19
N ASP A 4 -23.52 -4.23 18.97
CA ASP A 4 -24.27 -3.00 18.73
C ASP A 4 -23.27 -1.82 18.74
N GLY A 5 -22.96 -1.27 17.58
CA GLY A 5 -21.85 -0.36 17.40
C GLY A 5 -22.14 1.07 17.85
N ASP A 6 -23.39 1.53 17.81
CA ASP A 6 -23.80 2.86 18.24
C ASP A 6 -24.55 2.86 19.58
N HIS A 7 -24.69 1.67 20.19
CA HIS A 7 -25.33 1.48 21.51
C HIS A 7 -26.81 1.91 21.55
N ASN A 8 -27.49 1.92 20.41
CA ASN A 8 -28.91 2.30 20.34
C ASN A 8 -29.88 1.13 20.62
N GLY A 9 -29.35 -0.05 20.91
CA GLY A 9 -30.13 -1.27 21.17
C GLY A 9 -30.68 -1.95 19.94
N ARG A 10 -30.33 -1.51 18.72
CA ARG A 10 -30.70 -2.12 17.45
C ARG A 10 -29.54 -2.93 16.91
N ARG A 11 -29.81 -3.93 16.09
CA ARG A 11 -28.80 -4.79 15.45
C ARG A 11 -28.65 -4.55 13.95
N ASP A 12 -29.17 -3.43 13.48
CA ASP A 12 -29.13 -3.04 12.09
C ASP A 12 -27.76 -2.52 11.64
N ASP A 13 -26.86 -2.25 12.60
CA ASP A 13 -25.49 -1.81 12.41
C ASP A 13 -24.44 -2.74 13.07
N ALA A 14 -24.81 -3.98 13.30
CA ALA A 14 -23.93 -4.99 13.90
C ALA A 14 -22.67 -5.21 13.07
N TRP A 15 -21.55 -5.48 13.76
CA TRP A 15 -20.29 -5.84 13.11
C TRP A 15 -20.37 -7.23 12.50
N ALA A 16 -20.12 -7.34 11.19
CA ALA A 16 -19.88 -8.60 10.52
C ALA A 16 -18.40 -8.98 10.61
N CYS A 17 -18.12 -10.18 11.14
CA CYS A 17 -16.76 -10.71 11.19
C CYS A 17 -16.54 -11.66 10.02
N VAL A 18 -15.48 -11.45 9.23
CA VAL A 18 -15.09 -12.30 8.11
C VAL A 18 -13.65 -12.78 8.28
N GLU A 19 -13.41 -14.05 8.04
CA GLU A 19 -12.10 -14.69 8.20
C GLU A 19 -11.67 -15.46 6.94
N GLU A 20 -12.66 -16.06 6.25
CA GLU A 20 -12.43 -16.89 5.08
C GLU A 20 -12.28 -16.03 3.81
N ARG A 21 -11.36 -16.41 2.93
CA ARG A 21 -11.14 -15.72 1.64
C ARG A 21 -12.42 -15.56 0.82
N ALA A 22 -13.29 -16.57 0.83
CA ALA A 22 -14.58 -16.50 0.13
C ALA A 22 -15.45 -15.35 0.66
N ALA A 23 -15.49 -15.16 1.98
CA ALA A 23 -16.24 -14.07 2.60
C ALA A 23 -15.65 -12.69 2.25
N PHE A 24 -14.32 -12.54 2.21
CA PHE A 24 -13.69 -11.31 1.72
C PHE A 24 -14.06 -11.00 0.26
N ARG A 25 -14.15 -12.02 -0.59
CA ARG A 25 -14.55 -11.85 -1.99
C ARG A 25 -16.01 -11.43 -2.14
N GLU A 26 -16.88 -11.95 -1.29
CA GLU A 26 -18.30 -11.58 -1.29
C GLU A 26 -18.52 -10.13 -0.85
N LEU A 27 -17.69 -9.59 0.05
CA LEU A 27 -17.70 -8.16 0.38
C LEU A 27 -17.46 -7.25 -0.84
N GLY A 28 -16.77 -7.71 -1.85
CA GLY A 28 -16.55 -6.97 -3.10
C GLY A 28 -17.73 -7.02 -4.08
N ARG A 29 -18.93 -7.49 -3.66
CA ARG A 29 -20.06 -7.73 -4.54
C ARG A 29 -21.38 -7.41 -3.88
N GLY A 30 -22.25 -6.63 -4.56
CA GLY A 30 -23.61 -6.35 -4.12
C GLY A 30 -23.69 -5.61 -2.79
N GLU A 31 -24.80 -5.81 -2.07
CA GLU A 31 -25.04 -5.19 -0.77
C GLU A 31 -24.07 -5.74 0.31
N THR A 32 -23.61 -4.86 1.17
CA THR A 32 -22.66 -5.20 2.24
C THR A 32 -23.19 -4.85 3.63
N PRO A 33 -22.64 -5.48 4.69
CA PRO A 33 -22.84 -5.00 6.04
C PRO A 33 -22.24 -3.60 6.21
N LYS A 34 -22.88 -2.74 6.98
CA LYS A 34 -22.36 -1.38 7.28
C LYS A 34 -21.03 -1.38 8.01
N ARG A 35 -20.74 -2.42 8.79
CA ARG A 35 -19.54 -2.53 9.62
C ARG A 35 -18.93 -3.91 9.46
N VAL A 36 -17.69 -3.98 9.07
CA VAL A 36 -16.96 -5.23 8.84
C VAL A 36 -15.66 -5.26 9.63
N MET A 37 -15.40 -6.36 10.31
CA MET A 37 -14.10 -6.73 10.83
C MET A 37 -13.60 -7.94 10.05
N GLY A 38 -12.58 -7.74 9.21
CA GLY A 38 -11.95 -8.81 8.46
C GLY A 38 -10.63 -9.23 9.10
N VAL A 39 -10.49 -10.49 9.48
CA VAL A 39 -9.25 -11.06 10.02
C VAL A 39 -8.91 -12.30 9.23
N ALA A 40 -7.99 -12.15 8.26
CA ALA A 40 -7.52 -13.29 7.48
C ALA A 40 -6.83 -14.32 8.39
N GLN A 41 -7.09 -15.61 8.14
CA GLN A 41 -6.49 -16.71 8.92
C GLN A 41 -5.05 -16.96 8.47
N ALA A 42 -4.19 -15.96 8.66
CA ALA A 42 -2.77 -16.02 8.35
C ALA A 42 -1.98 -15.19 9.38
N GLU A 43 -0.88 -15.74 9.83
CA GLU A 43 0.05 -15.02 10.72
C GLU A 43 0.79 -13.89 9.95
N LYS A 44 1.04 -14.14 8.67
CA LYS A 44 1.77 -13.24 7.77
C LYS A 44 1.00 -13.07 6.47
N THR A 45 1.53 -12.27 5.56
CA THR A 45 0.91 -12.13 4.25
C THR A 45 0.96 -13.42 3.45
N LEU A 46 0.17 -13.45 2.38
CA LEU A 46 -0.07 -14.60 1.50
C LEU A 46 1.19 -15.36 1.06
N ARG A 47 2.34 -14.71 0.97
CA ARG A 47 3.59 -15.30 0.46
C ARG A 47 4.86 -14.94 1.22
N TYR A 48 4.79 -14.15 2.27
CA TYR A 48 5.99 -13.80 3.01
C TYR A 48 6.73 -15.07 3.48
N GLY A 49 8.02 -15.12 3.18
CA GLY A 49 8.89 -16.26 3.50
C GLY A 49 8.77 -17.45 2.54
N GLN A 50 7.98 -17.36 1.47
CA GLN A 50 7.88 -18.41 0.44
C GLN A 50 8.74 -18.12 -0.80
N TYR A 51 9.38 -16.97 -0.87
CA TYR A 51 10.32 -16.65 -1.93
C TYR A 51 11.68 -17.29 -1.64
N THR A 52 12.22 -17.99 -2.61
CA THR A 52 13.61 -18.47 -2.58
C THR A 52 14.44 -17.66 -3.55
N GLN A 53 15.58 -17.15 -3.10
CA GLN A 53 16.45 -16.28 -3.92
C GLN A 53 16.97 -16.97 -5.19
N GLU A 54 17.06 -18.30 -5.21
CA GLU A 54 17.70 -19.02 -6.30
C GLU A 54 16.84 -19.19 -7.56
N ASN A 55 15.49 -19.08 -7.47
CA ASN A 55 14.58 -19.38 -8.59
C ASN A 55 13.43 -18.38 -8.72
N ALA A 56 13.58 -17.20 -8.18
CA ALA A 56 12.46 -16.31 -7.99
C ALA A 56 12.05 -15.59 -9.28
N ARG A 57 11.08 -16.15 -9.96
CA ARG A 57 10.11 -15.34 -10.68
C ARG A 57 9.07 -14.88 -9.65
N PRO A 58 9.06 -13.60 -9.26
CA PRO A 58 8.25 -13.10 -8.14
C PRO A 58 6.75 -13.40 -8.24
N ALA A 59 6.26 -13.68 -9.44
CA ALA A 59 4.84 -13.92 -9.71
C ALA A 59 4.43 -15.40 -9.67
N GLU A 60 5.36 -16.35 -9.68
CA GLU A 60 5.07 -17.77 -9.93
C GLU A 60 5.12 -18.68 -8.70
N THR A 61 5.64 -18.21 -7.58
CA THR A 61 5.70 -19.03 -6.35
C THR A 61 4.31 -19.17 -5.71
N GLY A 62 4.01 -20.38 -5.25
CA GLY A 62 2.71 -20.78 -4.74
C GLY A 62 2.05 -19.77 -3.80
N SER A 63 0.74 -19.65 -3.88
CA SER A 63 -0.07 -18.86 -2.95
C SER A 63 -0.74 -19.77 -1.95
N VAL A 64 -0.96 -19.28 -0.75
CA VAL A 64 -1.90 -19.94 0.18
C VAL A 64 -3.30 -19.58 -0.26
N ASP A 65 -3.96 -20.47 -1.01
CA ASP A 65 -5.25 -20.16 -1.65
C ASP A 65 -6.37 -19.78 -0.66
N ALA A 66 -6.22 -20.18 0.60
CA ALA A 66 -7.17 -19.84 1.66
C ALA A 66 -7.08 -18.38 2.13
N VAL A 67 -5.98 -17.67 1.84
CA VAL A 67 -5.75 -16.29 2.32
C VAL A 67 -6.17 -15.27 1.26
N PRO A 68 -6.97 -14.24 1.60
CA PRO A 68 -7.33 -13.18 0.65
C PRO A 68 -6.10 -12.40 0.21
N THR A 69 -6.09 -11.96 -1.04
CA THR A 69 -5.09 -11.02 -1.53
C THR A 69 -5.39 -9.61 -1.04
N LEU A 70 -4.37 -8.73 -0.98
CA LEU A 70 -4.59 -7.32 -0.66
C LEU A 70 -5.61 -6.67 -1.62
N ALA A 71 -5.57 -7.00 -2.91
CA ALA A 71 -6.52 -6.51 -3.90
C ALA A 71 -7.96 -6.96 -3.61
N GLU A 72 -8.18 -8.20 -3.13
CA GLU A 72 -9.50 -8.69 -2.73
C GLU A 72 -10.01 -7.96 -1.48
N MET A 73 -9.14 -7.76 -0.49
CA MET A 73 -9.47 -7.01 0.73
C MET A 73 -9.79 -5.54 0.40
N THR A 74 -8.99 -4.90 -0.45
CA THR A 74 -9.21 -3.53 -0.91
C THR A 74 -10.54 -3.38 -1.64
N THR A 75 -10.87 -4.32 -2.56
CA THR A 75 -12.16 -4.31 -3.27
C THR A 75 -13.33 -4.44 -2.29
N GLY A 76 -13.21 -5.33 -1.31
CA GLY A 76 -14.24 -5.49 -0.27
C GLY A 76 -14.38 -4.24 0.60
N ALA A 77 -13.27 -3.62 1.00
CA ALA A 77 -13.30 -2.40 1.81
C ALA A 77 -13.93 -1.22 1.06
N LEU A 78 -13.60 -1.04 -0.21
CA LEU A 78 -14.22 -0.01 -1.06
C LEU A 78 -15.74 -0.19 -1.14
N ASN A 79 -16.21 -1.42 -1.43
CA ASN A 79 -17.64 -1.70 -1.57
C ASN A 79 -18.41 -1.61 -0.23
N VAL A 80 -17.73 -1.79 0.91
CA VAL A 80 -18.34 -1.60 2.25
C VAL A 80 -18.49 -0.12 2.59
N LEU A 81 -17.58 0.72 2.11
CA LEU A 81 -17.50 2.13 2.51
C LEU A 81 -18.18 3.08 1.52
N ASP A 82 -18.45 2.65 0.28
CA ASP A 82 -18.95 3.53 -0.77
C ASP A 82 -20.45 3.87 -0.65
N ASP A 83 -21.17 3.18 0.22
CA ASP A 83 -22.58 3.46 0.53
C ASP A 83 -22.79 4.65 1.49
N ASP A 84 -21.73 5.19 2.09
CA ASP A 84 -21.83 6.30 3.03
C ASP A 84 -21.93 7.65 2.29
N PRO A 85 -23.05 8.39 2.43
CA PRO A 85 -23.27 9.66 1.74
C PRO A 85 -22.29 10.77 2.19
N ASP A 86 -21.69 10.63 3.35
CA ASP A 86 -20.69 11.58 3.89
C ASP A 86 -19.29 11.33 3.31
N GLY A 87 -19.13 10.27 2.51
CA GLY A 87 -17.88 9.86 1.89
C GLY A 87 -17.07 8.91 2.78
N MET A 88 -15.84 8.62 2.37
CA MET A 88 -14.99 7.65 3.07
C MET A 88 -13.54 8.12 3.18
N PHE A 89 -12.85 7.55 4.15
CA PHE A 89 -11.39 7.51 4.25
C PHE A 89 -10.94 6.05 4.33
N LEU A 90 -10.10 5.64 3.40
CA LEU A 90 -9.55 4.28 3.38
C LEU A 90 -8.03 4.32 3.31
N MET A 91 -7.35 3.62 4.23
CA MET A 91 -5.93 3.35 4.17
C MET A 91 -5.69 1.88 3.87
N VAL A 92 -4.85 1.60 2.87
CA VAL A 92 -4.47 0.25 2.46
C VAL A 92 -2.95 0.11 2.57
N GLU A 93 -2.50 -0.87 3.33
CA GLU A 93 -1.08 -1.12 3.56
C GLU A 93 -0.60 -2.39 2.89
N GLY A 94 0.51 -2.29 2.15
CA GLY A 94 1.28 -3.42 1.63
C GLY A 94 2.48 -3.74 2.52
N GLY A 95 2.25 -4.08 3.80
CA GLY A 95 3.28 -4.18 4.84
C GLY A 95 4.41 -5.18 4.58
N ALA A 96 4.19 -6.21 3.75
CA ALA A 96 5.23 -7.21 3.50
C ALA A 96 6.35 -6.76 2.55
N VAL A 97 6.21 -5.64 1.87
CA VAL A 97 7.30 -4.98 1.12
C VAL A 97 8.44 -4.62 2.08
N ASP A 98 8.09 -4.05 3.23
CA ASP A 98 9.02 -3.70 4.31
C ASP A 98 9.70 -4.95 4.89
N TRP A 99 8.93 -5.98 5.23
CA TRP A 99 9.48 -7.20 5.80
C TRP A 99 10.51 -7.89 4.88
N ALA A 100 10.22 -7.93 3.58
CA ALA A 100 11.14 -8.47 2.59
C ALA A 100 12.40 -7.62 2.46
N SER A 101 12.27 -6.29 2.57
CA SER A 101 13.40 -5.35 2.54
C SER A 101 14.29 -5.51 3.77
N HIS A 102 13.75 -5.66 4.96
CA HIS A 102 14.51 -6.01 6.18
C HIS A 102 15.31 -7.29 6.03
N ALA A 103 14.74 -8.28 5.35
CA ALA A 103 15.39 -9.57 5.10
C ALA A 103 16.41 -9.52 3.95
N GLY A 104 16.53 -8.41 3.22
CA GLY A 104 17.33 -8.33 2.00
C GLY A 104 16.82 -9.24 0.89
N ASP A 105 15.54 -9.61 0.93
CA ASP A 105 14.89 -10.51 -0.02
C ASP A 105 14.33 -9.73 -1.21
N ALA A 106 15.15 -9.57 -2.25
CA ALA A 106 14.78 -8.84 -3.45
C ALA A 106 13.58 -9.47 -4.19
N ALA A 107 13.51 -10.79 -4.25
CA ALA A 107 12.43 -11.49 -4.91
C ALA A 107 11.11 -11.32 -4.15
N GLY A 108 11.17 -11.44 -2.83
CA GLY A 108 10.05 -11.18 -1.94
C GLY A 108 9.55 -9.74 -2.06
N MET A 109 10.44 -8.77 -1.97
CA MET A 109 10.11 -7.35 -2.07
C MET A 109 9.43 -7.02 -3.41
N ILE A 110 9.98 -7.46 -4.55
CA ILE A 110 9.38 -7.26 -5.85
C ILE A 110 8.01 -7.94 -5.95
N GLY A 111 7.89 -9.15 -5.43
CA GLY A 111 6.63 -9.89 -5.42
C GLY A 111 5.54 -9.19 -4.60
N GLU A 112 5.86 -8.68 -3.42
CA GLU A 112 4.92 -7.95 -2.57
C GLU A 112 4.59 -6.56 -3.14
N GLN A 113 5.56 -5.87 -3.77
CA GLN A 113 5.29 -4.63 -4.49
C GLN A 113 4.30 -4.82 -5.65
N ILE A 114 4.43 -5.91 -6.43
CA ILE A 114 3.47 -6.25 -7.50
C ILE A 114 2.06 -6.45 -6.92
N ARG A 115 1.93 -7.04 -5.72
CA ARG A 115 0.63 -7.22 -5.07
C ARG A 115 0.03 -5.92 -4.58
N PHE A 116 0.86 -5.05 -4.01
CA PHE A 116 0.45 -3.70 -3.66
C PHE A 116 -0.04 -2.93 -4.89
N ASN A 117 0.70 -2.99 -6.01
CA ASN A 117 0.28 -2.35 -7.26
C ASN A 117 -1.09 -2.88 -7.75
N ARG A 118 -1.36 -4.18 -7.60
CA ARG A 118 -2.69 -4.74 -7.93
C ARG A 118 -3.80 -4.20 -7.04
N ALA A 119 -3.52 -3.91 -5.77
CA ALA A 119 -4.49 -3.23 -4.91
C ALA A 119 -4.74 -1.79 -5.37
N VAL A 120 -3.67 -1.06 -5.73
CA VAL A 120 -3.79 0.29 -6.33
C VAL A 120 -4.62 0.25 -7.62
N GLU A 121 -4.41 -0.76 -8.50
CA GLU A 121 -5.23 -0.95 -9.71
C GLU A 121 -6.72 -1.08 -9.36
N LYS A 122 -7.08 -1.81 -8.29
CA LYS A 122 -8.48 -1.93 -7.85
C LYS A 122 -9.07 -0.61 -7.36
N VAL A 123 -8.28 0.20 -6.68
CA VAL A 123 -8.70 1.57 -6.30
C VAL A 123 -8.95 2.42 -7.55
N VAL A 124 -8.05 2.41 -8.53
CA VAL A 124 -8.20 3.16 -9.78
C VAL A 124 -9.42 2.69 -10.57
N GLU A 125 -9.65 1.38 -10.68
CA GLU A 125 -10.84 0.82 -11.32
C GLU A 125 -12.14 1.26 -10.62
N TRP A 126 -12.13 1.33 -9.29
CA TRP A 126 -13.27 1.79 -8.50
C TRP A 126 -13.51 3.29 -8.73
N ILE A 127 -12.48 4.13 -8.64
CA ILE A 127 -12.58 5.58 -8.89
C ILE A 127 -13.21 5.86 -10.26
N GLN A 128 -12.75 5.17 -11.31
CA GLN A 128 -13.28 5.36 -12.66
C GLN A 128 -14.77 5.03 -12.81
N LYS A 129 -15.32 4.20 -11.92
CA LYS A 129 -16.72 3.79 -11.92
C LYS A 129 -17.59 4.62 -10.98
N ASN A 130 -16.98 5.29 -10.00
CA ASN A 130 -17.65 5.97 -8.90
C ASN A 130 -17.18 7.43 -8.80
N GLY A 131 -17.73 8.32 -9.58
CA GLY A 131 -17.47 9.77 -9.56
C GLY A 131 -16.17 10.25 -10.21
N GLY A 132 -15.22 9.36 -10.42
CA GLY A 132 -13.95 9.70 -11.08
C GLY A 132 -12.99 10.52 -10.24
N TRP A 133 -12.01 11.10 -10.91
CA TRP A 133 -10.93 11.87 -10.28
C TRP A 133 -11.36 13.24 -9.77
N GLU A 134 -12.59 13.67 -10.02
CA GLU A 134 -13.10 14.93 -9.50
C GLU A 134 -13.63 14.80 -8.07
N GLU A 135 -13.95 13.58 -7.63
CA GLU A 135 -14.52 13.31 -6.31
C GLU A 135 -13.58 12.55 -5.37
N THR A 136 -12.55 11.90 -5.92
CA THR A 136 -11.67 11.02 -5.13
C THR A 136 -10.21 11.46 -5.21
N LEU A 137 -9.60 11.68 -4.05
CA LEU A 137 -8.14 11.83 -3.90
C LEU A 137 -7.53 10.47 -3.63
N LEU A 138 -6.66 10.00 -4.51
CA LEU A 138 -5.78 8.85 -4.29
C LEU A 138 -4.36 9.33 -4.01
N ILE A 139 -3.79 8.86 -2.92
CA ILE A 139 -2.38 9.04 -2.57
C ILE A 139 -1.72 7.67 -2.47
N VAL A 140 -0.57 7.52 -3.12
CA VAL A 140 0.27 6.32 -3.03
C VAL A 140 1.65 6.74 -2.56
N THR A 141 2.08 6.21 -1.42
CA THR A 141 3.36 6.56 -0.81
C THR A 141 3.84 5.41 0.09
N ALA A 142 4.91 5.62 0.82
CA ALA A 142 5.35 4.79 1.94
C ALA A 142 5.54 5.68 3.17
N ASP A 143 5.53 5.08 4.34
CA ASP A 143 5.80 5.74 5.63
C ASP A 143 7.30 6.00 5.84
N HIS A 144 8.17 5.13 5.31
CA HIS A 144 9.63 5.25 5.34
C HIS A 144 10.29 4.39 4.25
N GLU A 145 11.57 4.61 4.08
CA GLU A 145 12.45 3.74 3.31
C GLU A 145 12.94 2.56 4.17
N CYS A 146 13.18 1.41 3.57
CA CYS A 146 13.72 0.24 4.24
C CYS A 146 14.82 -0.44 3.42
N GLY A 147 15.93 -0.73 4.10
CA GLY A 147 17.02 -1.54 3.57
C GLY A 147 18.08 -0.78 2.78
N TYR A 148 17.87 0.49 2.47
CA TYR A 148 18.75 1.30 1.63
C TYR A 148 19.18 0.54 0.37
N LEU A 149 18.18 0.23 -0.45
CA LEU A 149 18.36 -0.48 -1.70
C LEU A 149 19.05 0.40 -2.74
N CYS A 150 20.14 -0.07 -3.33
CA CYS A 150 20.83 0.62 -4.41
C CYS A 150 21.44 -0.37 -5.42
N ALA A 151 22.04 0.14 -6.48
CA ALA A 151 22.80 -0.67 -7.42
C ALA A 151 23.94 -1.41 -6.71
N PRO A 152 24.44 -2.52 -7.29
CA PRO A 152 25.62 -3.19 -6.77
C PRO A 152 26.79 -2.22 -6.73
N THR A 153 27.32 -1.95 -5.53
CA THR A 153 28.50 -1.10 -5.37
C THR A 153 29.74 -1.97 -5.38
N THR A 154 30.67 -1.69 -6.25
CA THR A 154 32.00 -2.30 -6.26
C THR A 154 32.92 -1.70 -5.20
N ASN A 155 32.55 -0.53 -4.61
CA ASN A 155 33.32 0.20 -3.63
C ASN A 155 32.49 0.58 -2.42
N ALA A 156 32.59 -0.17 -1.36
CA ALA A 156 31.86 0.03 -0.10
C ALA A 156 32.17 1.37 0.65
N GLY A 157 32.97 2.26 0.09
CA GLY A 157 33.36 3.54 0.69
C GLY A 157 32.78 4.78 -0.01
N GLU A 158 32.18 4.61 -1.16
CA GLU A 158 31.61 5.71 -1.93
C GLU A 158 30.10 5.50 -2.08
N LEU A 159 29.34 5.58 -0.98
CA LEU A 159 27.89 5.70 -1.07
C LEU A 159 27.55 7.14 -1.44
N PRO A 160 27.31 7.44 -2.71
CA PRO A 160 26.80 8.73 -3.09
C PRO A 160 25.35 8.80 -2.61
N TRP A 161 24.92 9.95 -2.22
CA TRP A 161 23.54 10.36 -1.95
C TRP A 161 22.63 10.26 -3.21
N ALA A 162 23.04 9.50 -4.20
CA ALA A 162 22.33 9.30 -5.45
C ALA A 162 21.82 7.86 -5.48
N TYR A 163 20.54 7.71 -5.79
CA TYR A 163 20.01 6.43 -6.23
C TYR A 163 20.80 6.02 -7.48
N LEU A 164 21.67 5.02 -7.33
CA LEU A 164 22.34 4.42 -8.47
C LEU A 164 21.31 3.55 -9.20
N ASP A 165 21.31 3.61 -10.51
CA ASP A 165 20.43 2.80 -11.34
C ASP A 165 20.67 1.31 -11.09
N LEU A 166 19.59 0.57 -10.90
CA LEU A 166 19.66 -0.88 -10.75
C LEU A 166 20.21 -1.52 -12.02
N GLU A 167 21.03 -2.54 -11.88
CA GLU A 167 21.57 -3.27 -13.01
C GLU A 167 20.47 -4.13 -13.68
N ASN A 168 20.15 -3.84 -14.94
CA ASN A 168 19.24 -4.68 -15.70
C ASN A 168 19.96 -5.95 -16.18
N ARG A 169 19.54 -7.11 -15.67
CA ARG A 169 20.08 -8.44 -16.01
C ARG A 169 19.25 -9.22 -17.03
N GLY A 170 18.28 -8.55 -17.63
CA GLY A 170 17.39 -9.14 -18.62
C GLY A 170 16.14 -9.78 -18.05
N GLU A 171 15.22 -10.14 -18.94
CA GLU A 171 13.95 -10.75 -18.62
C GLU A 171 14.13 -12.07 -17.85
N GLY A 172 13.34 -12.27 -16.80
CA GLY A 172 13.34 -13.47 -15.96
C GLY A 172 14.51 -13.53 -14.94
N SER A 173 15.34 -12.49 -14.88
CA SER A 173 16.41 -12.37 -13.88
C SER A 173 16.09 -11.30 -12.85
N LEU A 174 16.52 -11.50 -11.61
CA LEU A 174 16.48 -10.42 -10.61
C LEU A 174 17.47 -9.32 -11.03
N PRO A 175 17.10 -8.04 -10.85
CA PRO A 175 18.03 -6.94 -11.11
C PRO A 175 19.25 -7.06 -10.21
N GLY A 176 20.38 -6.54 -10.68
CA GLY A 176 21.55 -6.35 -9.83
C GLY A 176 21.27 -5.23 -8.84
N LEU A 177 21.28 -5.57 -7.55
CA LEU A 177 20.99 -4.66 -6.46
C LEU A 177 21.81 -5.03 -5.22
N SER A 178 21.89 -4.10 -4.28
CA SER A 178 22.59 -4.26 -3.03
C SER A 178 21.82 -3.58 -1.90
N TRP A 179 21.69 -4.27 -0.79
CA TRP A 179 21.11 -3.75 0.44
C TRP A 179 22.23 -3.20 1.32
N GLN A 180 22.11 -1.96 1.79
CA GLN A 180 23.14 -1.30 2.61
C GLN A 180 22.73 -1.24 4.08
N SER A 181 21.50 -1.57 4.39
CA SER A 181 20.95 -1.60 5.74
C SER A 181 20.01 -2.78 5.90
N SER A 182 19.77 -3.23 7.11
CA SER A 182 18.69 -4.12 7.49
C SER A 182 17.58 -3.38 8.27
N HIS A 183 17.64 -2.06 8.29
CA HIS A 183 16.76 -1.19 9.05
C HIS A 183 16.23 -0.07 8.17
N HIS A 184 15.26 0.68 8.70
CA HIS A 184 14.74 1.88 8.07
C HIS A 184 15.82 2.95 7.97
N THR A 185 15.71 3.80 6.97
CA THR A 185 16.53 4.99 6.83
C THR A 185 15.64 6.23 6.74
N ASN A 186 16.25 7.41 6.82
CA ASN A 186 15.56 8.69 6.66
C ASN A 186 15.62 9.22 5.22
N LEU A 187 15.82 8.35 4.25
CA LEU A 187 15.76 8.73 2.85
C LEU A 187 14.31 9.04 2.45
N PRO A 188 14.10 10.03 1.58
CA PRO A 188 12.77 10.31 1.04
C PRO A 188 12.20 9.12 0.29
N VAL A 189 10.90 8.94 0.42
CA VAL A 189 10.12 7.97 -0.35
C VAL A 189 9.27 8.69 -1.39
N PRO A 190 8.96 8.07 -2.54
CA PRO A 190 8.11 8.69 -3.54
C PRO A 190 6.69 8.89 -3.03
N ILE A 191 6.05 9.98 -3.44
CA ILE A 191 4.63 10.22 -3.24
C ILE A 191 3.97 10.53 -4.57
N TYR A 192 2.87 9.85 -4.84
CA TYR A 192 2.02 10.07 -6.00
C TYR A 192 0.63 10.48 -5.51
N ALA A 193 0.07 11.53 -6.07
CA ALA A 193 -1.27 12.00 -5.72
C ALA A 193 -2.04 12.38 -6.98
N GLN A 194 -3.33 11.99 -7.04
CA GLN A 194 -4.24 12.37 -8.10
C GLN A 194 -5.64 12.57 -7.55
N GLY A 195 -6.33 13.59 -8.06
CA GLY A 195 -7.66 13.99 -7.62
C GLY A 195 -7.66 15.33 -6.89
N PRO A 196 -8.75 15.70 -6.19
CA PRO A 196 -8.85 16.92 -5.41
C PRO A 196 -7.71 17.08 -4.44
N LEU A 197 -7.25 18.30 -4.17
CA LEU A 197 -6.14 18.61 -3.25
C LEU A 197 -4.74 18.14 -3.70
N SER A 198 -4.60 17.38 -4.79
CA SER A 198 -3.27 17.00 -5.29
C SER A 198 -2.40 18.22 -5.61
N GLU A 199 -2.99 19.31 -6.12
CA GLU A 199 -2.29 20.58 -6.35
C GLU A 199 -1.94 21.29 -5.03
N THR A 200 -2.80 21.19 -4.01
CA THR A 200 -2.50 21.72 -2.67
C THR A 200 -1.27 21.06 -2.07
N LEU A 201 -1.15 19.73 -2.21
CA LEU A 201 0.06 19.01 -1.78
C LEU A 201 1.32 19.53 -2.49
N LYS A 202 1.24 19.87 -3.77
CA LYS A 202 2.38 20.48 -4.49
C LYS A 202 2.78 21.85 -3.94
N THR A 203 1.85 22.63 -3.39
CA THR A 203 2.18 23.93 -2.77
C THR A 203 2.95 23.79 -1.47
N CYS A 204 2.87 22.64 -0.82
CA CYS A 204 3.62 22.32 0.40
C CYS A 204 5.07 21.92 0.13
N LEU A 205 5.48 21.72 -1.14
CA LEU A 205 6.82 21.30 -1.48
C LEU A 205 7.86 22.32 -1.00
N GLU A 206 8.69 21.86 -0.09
CA GLU A 206 9.80 22.61 0.50
C GLU A 206 11.14 22.22 -0.14
N ASN A 207 12.18 22.88 0.34
CA ASN A 207 13.57 22.55 0.08
C ASN A 207 14.07 22.72 -1.34
N LYS A 208 13.95 23.94 -1.80
CA LYS A 208 14.43 24.41 -3.10
C LYS A 208 15.96 24.48 -3.17
N GLY A 209 16.66 23.44 -2.86
CA GLY A 209 18.12 23.44 -2.89
C GLY A 209 18.76 22.16 -2.38
N SER A 210 17.96 21.16 -2.00
CA SER A 210 18.52 19.86 -1.65
C SER A 210 18.98 19.11 -2.89
N LYS A 211 19.98 18.25 -2.73
CA LYS A 211 20.41 17.33 -3.78
C LYS A 211 19.32 16.31 -4.16
N LEU A 212 18.31 16.14 -3.32
CA LEU A 212 17.19 15.21 -3.48
C LEU A 212 15.98 15.84 -4.21
N GLY A 213 16.05 17.14 -4.51
CA GLY A 213 14.94 17.88 -5.08
C GLY A 213 13.90 18.33 -4.02
N PRO A 214 12.74 18.85 -4.44
CA PRO A 214 11.70 19.26 -3.51
C PRO A 214 11.05 18.05 -2.85
N TYR A 215 10.69 18.17 -1.59
CA TYR A 215 10.01 17.14 -0.81
C TYR A 215 8.90 17.74 0.07
N LEU A 216 7.99 16.90 0.50
CA LEU A 216 7.01 17.18 1.54
C LEU A 216 7.53 16.73 2.89
N ASP A 217 7.23 17.48 3.95
CA ASP A 217 7.30 16.94 5.30
C ASP A 217 6.11 15.97 5.50
N ASN A 218 6.30 14.90 6.27
CA ASN A 218 5.24 13.93 6.51
C ASN A 218 4.01 14.55 7.21
N THR A 219 4.20 15.63 7.97
CA THR A 219 3.13 16.40 8.61
C THR A 219 2.27 17.18 7.63
N ASP A 220 2.80 17.52 6.46
CA ASP A 220 2.05 18.24 5.42
C ASP A 220 0.87 17.42 4.90
N LEU A 221 1.08 16.12 4.72
CA LEU A 221 0.03 15.23 4.28
C LEU A 221 -1.14 15.20 5.27
N GLY A 222 -0.85 15.02 6.57
CA GLY A 222 -1.86 15.05 7.62
C GLY A 222 -2.59 16.39 7.70
N ARG A 223 -1.86 17.51 7.53
CA ARG A 223 -2.44 18.85 7.54
C ARG A 223 -3.40 19.09 6.38
N VAL A 224 -3.03 18.70 5.16
CA VAL A 224 -3.89 18.86 3.98
C VAL A 224 -5.15 18.01 4.09
N ILE A 225 -5.03 16.76 4.55
CA ILE A 225 -6.19 15.88 4.78
C ILE A 225 -7.13 16.47 5.85
N HIS A 226 -6.58 16.97 6.96
CA HIS A 226 -7.36 17.56 8.05
C HIS A 226 -8.11 18.82 7.59
N GLN A 227 -7.44 19.72 6.86
CA GLN A 227 -8.09 20.89 6.30
C GLN A 227 -9.27 20.54 5.38
N ALA A 228 -9.07 19.56 4.51
CA ALA A 228 -10.13 19.09 3.62
C ALA A 228 -11.34 18.52 4.37
N TRP A 229 -11.13 17.99 5.55
CA TRP A 229 -12.20 17.46 6.40
C TRP A 229 -12.98 18.56 7.13
N GLU A 230 -12.30 19.63 7.53
CA GLU A 230 -12.94 20.77 8.22
C GLU A 230 -13.71 21.70 7.27
N GLU A 231 -13.37 21.73 5.98
CA GLU A 231 -14.00 22.59 4.98
C GLU A 231 -15.29 21.98 4.35
N ARG A 232 -15.68 20.79 4.75
CA ARG A 232 -16.94 20.13 4.38
C ARG A 232 -18.02 20.41 5.40
#